data_4faac754ddabc7ae93e19fc6c2c5240a
#
_entry.id   4faac754ddabc7ae93e19fc6c2c5240a
#
_cell.length_a   1.000
_cell.length_b   1.000
_cell.length_c   1.000
_cell.angle_alpha   90.00
_cell.angle_beta   90.00
_cell.angle_gamma   90.00
#
_symmetry.space_group_name_H-M   'P 1'
#
loop_
_entity.id
_entity.type
_entity.pdbx_description
1 polymer ?
#
loop_
_entity_poly.entity_id
_entity_poly.type
_entity_poly.pdbx_seq_one_letter_code
_entity_poly.pdbx_strand_id
1 'polypeptide(L)'
;MQNVIPFILFILPSLMLNENAGLLNKKVPPYTMLVASGPERGKLHCYVCEQSEKEGVIVFAKKMSDGLSKVAVLIEKQSKARPEFKGWVTLVSEDSTQDAYLLKWANEHNLAGTPVGRFEYNPGPPAYRLSTDSVTEVFVFKAGKVLHALKAKDEAELEKLSAKLEEILKKAKN
;
A
#
# COMPACT_ATOMS: atom_id res chain seq x y z
N MET A 1 -48.76 28.06 22.10
CA MET A 1 -47.49 28.45 21.45
C MET A 1 -46.58 27.23 21.47
N GLN A 2 -46.49 26.47 20.36
CA GLN A 2 -45.66 25.26 20.24
C GLN A 2 -44.35 25.69 19.62
N ASN A 3 -43.25 25.54 20.40
CA ASN A 3 -41.89 25.73 19.90
C ASN A 3 -41.47 24.49 19.12
N VAL A 4 -41.39 24.60 17.79
CA VAL A 4 -40.81 23.58 16.92
C VAL A 4 -39.29 23.84 16.85
N ILE A 5 -38.52 23.00 17.50
CA ILE A 5 -37.06 23.01 17.41
C ILE A 5 -36.67 22.34 16.08
N PRO A 6 -35.96 23.01 15.15
CA PRO A 6 -35.49 22.35 13.93
C PRO A 6 -34.36 21.37 14.25
N PHE A 7 -34.60 20.12 13.95
CA PHE A 7 -33.58 19.06 14.02
C PHE A 7 -32.60 19.26 12.85
N ILE A 8 -31.45 19.90 13.12
CA ILE A 8 -30.38 20.03 12.13
C ILE A 8 -29.71 18.69 12.01
N LEU A 9 -30.07 17.99 10.93
CA LEU A 9 -29.40 16.76 10.53
C LEU A 9 -27.96 17.08 10.03
N PHE A 10 -26.98 16.90 10.90
CA PHE A 10 -25.56 16.96 10.53
C PHE A 10 -25.24 15.79 9.61
N ILE A 11 -25.32 16.02 8.31
CA ILE A 11 -24.78 15.10 7.31
C ILE A 11 -23.25 15.22 7.38
N LEU A 12 -22.61 14.30 8.11
CA LEU A 12 -21.17 14.10 8.04
C LEU A 12 -20.84 13.71 6.60
N PRO A 13 -19.95 14.45 5.91
CA PRO A 13 -19.49 14.00 4.59
C PRO A 13 -18.74 12.68 4.79
N SER A 14 -19.32 11.60 4.31
CA SER A 14 -18.63 10.32 4.16
C SER A 14 -17.40 10.58 3.30
N LEU A 15 -16.20 10.56 3.91
CA LEU A 15 -14.94 10.62 3.19
C LEU A 15 -14.88 9.36 2.34
N MET A 16 -15.32 9.44 1.09
CA MET A 16 -15.15 8.40 0.10
C MET A 16 -13.66 8.35 -0.26
N LEU A 17 -12.88 7.57 0.51
CA LEU A 17 -11.61 7.08 0.03
C LEU A 17 -11.94 6.27 -1.22
N ASN A 18 -11.48 6.77 -2.36
CA ASN A 18 -11.79 6.23 -3.68
C ASN A 18 -11.15 4.84 -3.80
N GLU A 19 -11.92 3.81 -3.47
CA GLU A 19 -11.45 2.42 -3.48
C GLU A 19 -11.28 1.96 -4.94
N ASN A 20 -10.17 1.32 -5.24
CA ASN A 20 -9.98 0.60 -6.50
C ASN A 20 -10.79 -0.70 -6.44
N ALA A 21 -12.12 -0.59 -6.63
CA ALA A 21 -13.07 -1.68 -6.47
C ALA A 21 -12.80 -2.90 -7.39
N GLY A 22 -11.92 -2.76 -8.37
CA GLY A 22 -11.69 -3.78 -9.39
C GLY A 22 -11.13 -5.12 -8.86
N LEU A 23 -10.38 -5.09 -7.76
CA LEU A 23 -9.76 -6.28 -7.15
C LEU A 23 -10.39 -6.71 -5.82
N LEU A 24 -11.32 -5.93 -5.25
CA LEU A 24 -11.96 -6.29 -3.97
C LEU A 24 -12.59 -7.69 -4.03
N ASN A 25 -12.30 -8.50 -3.00
CA ASN A 25 -12.74 -9.89 -2.86
C ASN A 25 -12.24 -10.86 -3.95
N LYS A 26 -11.36 -10.40 -4.84
CA LYS A 26 -10.73 -11.26 -5.85
C LYS A 26 -9.38 -11.77 -5.36
N LYS A 27 -8.89 -12.83 -6.02
CA LYS A 27 -7.55 -13.36 -5.77
C LYS A 27 -6.51 -12.27 -5.98
N VAL A 28 -5.57 -12.15 -5.04
CA VAL A 28 -4.43 -11.23 -5.16
C VAL A 28 -3.56 -11.68 -6.34
N PRO A 29 -3.35 -10.83 -7.37
CA PRO A 29 -2.60 -11.23 -8.56
C PRO A 29 -1.10 -11.31 -8.29
N PRO A 30 -0.41 -12.35 -8.79
CA PRO A 30 1.05 -12.41 -8.71
C PRO A 30 1.70 -11.39 -9.65
N TYR A 31 2.86 -10.86 -9.23
CA TYR A 31 3.77 -10.09 -10.08
C TYR A 31 5.20 -10.16 -9.52
N THR A 32 6.18 -9.86 -10.34
CA THR A 32 7.57 -9.77 -9.94
C THR A 32 8.02 -8.31 -9.89
N MET A 33 8.91 -7.98 -8.96
CA MET A 33 9.62 -6.71 -8.93
C MET A 33 11.13 -6.93 -8.81
N LEU A 34 11.93 -6.01 -9.29
CA LEU A 34 13.37 -5.99 -9.02
C LEU A 34 13.57 -5.44 -7.61
N VAL A 35 14.10 -6.27 -6.72
CA VAL A 35 14.27 -5.91 -5.30
C VAL A 35 15.51 -5.04 -5.12
N ALA A 36 15.32 -3.80 -4.69
CA ALA A 36 16.41 -2.87 -4.37
C ALA A 36 16.88 -2.99 -2.92
N SER A 37 15.97 -3.30 -1.98
CA SER A 37 16.27 -3.51 -0.55
C SER A 37 15.44 -4.64 0.01
N GLY A 38 16.03 -5.47 0.86
CA GLY A 38 15.41 -6.65 1.47
C GLY A 38 16.18 -7.93 1.18
N PRO A 39 15.67 -9.09 1.65
CA PRO A 39 16.37 -10.39 1.56
C PRO A 39 16.73 -10.80 0.13
N GLU A 40 15.88 -10.52 -0.86
CA GLU A 40 16.06 -10.90 -2.27
C GLU A 40 16.69 -9.78 -3.12
N ARG A 41 17.46 -8.87 -2.49
CA ARG A 41 18.09 -7.74 -3.16
C ARG A 41 18.85 -8.16 -4.42
N GLY A 42 18.66 -7.39 -5.51
CA GLY A 42 19.29 -7.60 -6.82
C GLY A 42 18.64 -8.67 -7.69
N LYS A 43 17.51 -9.24 -7.26
CA LYS A 43 16.78 -10.26 -8.00
C LYS A 43 15.38 -9.81 -8.37
N LEU A 44 14.83 -10.39 -9.43
CA LEU A 44 13.40 -10.37 -9.68
C LEU A 44 12.72 -11.36 -8.72
N HIS A 45 11.77 -10.88 -7.94
CA HIS A 45 11.12 -11.67 -6.91
C HIS A 45 9.61 -11.46 -6.86
N CYS A 46 8.84 -12.52 -6.58
CA CYS A 46 7.39 -12.50 -6.45
C CYS A 46 6.96 -12.73 -5.00
N TYR A 47 6.85 -11.67 -4.21
CA TYR A 47 6.38 -11.79 -2.82
C TYR A 47 4.95 -12.30 -2.70
N VAL A 48 4.06 -11.98 -3.66
CA VAL A 48 2.70 -12.54 -3.68
C VAL A 48 2.74 -14.06 -3.77
N CYS A 49 3.65 -14.63 -4.58
CA CYS A 49 3.75 -16.08 -4.77
C CYS A 49 4.07 -16.82 -3.47
N GLU A 50 4.80 -16.17 -2.56
CA GLU A 50 5.16 -16.74 -1.26
C GLU A 50 4.13 -16.47 -0.16
N GLN A 51 3.41 -15.35 -0.25
CA GLN A 51 2.63 -14.80 0.86
C GLN A 51 1.12 -14.80 0.61
N SER A 52 0.64 -15.22 -0.59
CA SER A 52 -0.78 -15.05 -0.96
C SER A 52 -1.76 -15.66 0.03
N GLU A 53 -1.44 -16.80 0.64
CA GLU A 53 -2.31 -17.48 1.61
C GLU A 53 -2.29 -16.86 3.02
N LYS A 54 -1.36 -15.91 3.26
CA LYS A 54 -1.20 -15.20 4.54
C LYS A 54 -1.87 -13.84 4.49
N GLU A 55 -1.47 -12.96 5.39
CA GLU A 55 -1.90 -11.56 5.42
C GLU A 55 -0.78 -10.66 4.97
N GLY A 56 -1.10 -9.64 4.16
CA GLY A 56 -0.07 -8.71 3.71
C GLY A 56 -0.60 -7.42 3.11
N VAL A 57 0.37 -6.55 2.82
CA VAL A 57 0.13 -5.24 2.21
C VAL A 57 1.06 -5.05 1.01
N ILE A 58 0.47 -4.70 -0.12
CA ILE A 58 1.18 -4.31 -1.33
C ILE A 58 1.01 -2.81 -1.52
N VAL A 59 2.13 -2.11 -1.70
CA VAL A 59 2.13 -0.68 -2.01
C VAL A 59 2.73 -0.49 -3.39
N PHE A 60 1.98 0.16 -4.28
CA PHE A 60 2.49 0.69 -5.53
C PHE A 60 2.60 2.21 -5.43
N ALA A 61 3.76 2.75 -5.76
CA ALA A 61 4.02 4.18 -5.76
C ALA A 61 4.59 4.62 -7.11
N LYS A 62 4.23 5.82 -7.58
CA LYS A 62 4.83 6.45 -8.77
C LYS A 62 5.98 7.37 -8.42
N LYS A 63 6.10 7.75 -7.16
CA LYS A 63 7.23 8.52 -6.62
C LYS A 63 7.42 8.19 -5.15
N MET A 64 8.64 8.34 -4.68
CA MET A 64 8.97 8.27 -3.26
C MET A 64 8.67 9.62 -2.60
N SER A 65 8.12 9.60 -1.38
CA SER A 65 7.75 10.83 -0.65
C SER A 65 7.73 10.59 0.86
N ASP A 66 7.61 11.67 1.64
CA ASP A 66 7.53 11.59 3.10
C ASP A 66 6.25 10.88 3.58
N GLY A 67 5.13 11.10 2.91
CA GLY A 67 3.89 10.38 3.23
C GLY A 67 4.00 8.89 2.94
N LEU A 68 4.70 8.51 1.84
CA LEU A 68 4.97 7.11 1.55
C LEU A 68 5.86 6.46 2.62
N SER A 69 6.83 7.20 3.17
CA SER A 69 7.68 6.69 4.25
C SER A 69 6.86 6.31 5.49
N LYS A 70 5.84 7.11 5.84
CA LYS A 70 4.92 6.80 6.95
C LYS A 70 4.18 5.47 6.72
N VAL A 71 3.70 5.24 5.50
CA VAL A 71 3.06 3.97 5.10
C VAL A 71 4.05 2.81 5.22
N ALA A 72 5.27 2.96 4.71
CA ALA A 72 6.30 1.91 4.76
C ALA A 72 6.74 1.57 6.20
N VAL A 73 6.94 2.59 7.05
CA VAL A 73 7.27 2.42 8.47
C VAL A 73 6.13 1.74 9.23
N LEU A 74 4.87 2.04 8.90
CA LEU A 74 3.72 1.33 9.47
C LEU A 74 3.75 -0.16 9.10
N ILE A 75 4.03 -0.49 7.84
CA ILE A 75 4.16 -1.88 7.37
C ILE A 75 5.34 -2.57 8.09
N GLU A 76 6.49 -1.93 8.19
CA GLU A 76 7.67 -2.43 8.90
C GLU A 76 7.34 -2.78 10.37
N LYS A 77 6.62 -1.89 11.05
CA LYS A 77 6.16 -2.14 12.43
C LYS A 77 5.26 -3.37 12.53
N GLN A 78 4.36 -3.56 11.56
CA GLN A 78 3.49 -4.74 11.54
C GLN A 78 4.27 -6.02 11.21
N SER A 79 5.20 -5.98 10.26
CA SER A 79 6.05 -7.12 9.89
C SER A 79 6.92 -7.59 11.06
N LYS A 80 7.44 -6.66 11.88
CA LYS A 80 8.18 -6.99 13.12
C LYS A 80 7.30 -7.59 14.21
N ALA A 81 6.06 -7.12 14.32
CA ALA A 81 5.14 -7.55 15.37
C ALA A 81 4.42 -8.87 15.05
N ARG A 82 4.32 -9.24 13.77
CA ARG A 82 3.54 -10.39 13.28
C ARG A 82 4.34 -11.17 12.23
N PRO A 83 4.94 -12.33 12.57
CA PRO A 83 5.75 -13.12 11.63
C PRO A 83 5.01 -13.54 10.35
N GLU A 84 3.69 -13.76 10.45
CA GLU A 84 2.85 -14.16 9.30
C GLU A 84 2.43 -12.99 8.42
N PHE A 85 2.64 -11.75 8.85
CA PHE A 85 2.35 -10.56 8.07
C PHE A 85 3.58 -10.14 7.26
N LYS A 86 3.38 -9.82 6.00
CA LYS A 86 4.40 -9.23 5.12
C LYS A 86 3.82 -8.06 4.34
N GLY A 87 4.65 -7.06 4.13
CA GLY A 87 4.30 -6.00 3.20
C GLY A 87 5.54 -5.51 2.47
N TRP A 88 5.33 -4.90 1.32
CA TRP A 88 6.42 -4.40 0.49
C TRP A 88 5.99 -3.19 -0.32
N VAL A 89 6.98 -2.40 -0.74
CA VAL A 89 6.79 -1.18 -1.52
C VAL A 89 7.39 -1.38 -2.91
N THR A 90 6.62 -1.09 -3.94
CA THR A 90 7.01 -1.19 -5.34
C THR A 90 6.91 0.18 -6.00
N LEU A 91 8.05 0.77 -6.37
CA LEU A 91 8.07 1.93 -7.24
C LEU A 91 7.76 1.48 -8.67
N VAL A 92 6.77 2.09 -9.31
CA VAL A 92 6.49 1.89 -10.74
C VAL A 92 7.32 2.90 -11.53
N SER A 93 8.41 2.44 -12.14
CA SER A 93 9.35 3.30 -12.87
C SER A 93 10.17 2.50 -13.86
N GLU A 94 10.37 3.01 -15.07
CA GLU A 94 11.25 2.45 -16.09
C GLU A 94 12.72 2.88 -15.88
N ASP A 95 12.96 3.86 -15.00
CA ASP A 95 14.29 4.39 -14.72
C ASP A 95 15.07 3.47 -13.75
N SER A 96 16.04 2.74 -14.27
CA SER A 96 16.90 1.84 -13.48
C SER A 96 17.81 2.57 -12.49
N THR A 97 18.05 3.87 -12.65
CA THR A 97 18.85 4.66 -11.69
C THR A 97 18.16 4.78 -10.34
N GLN A 98 16.84 4.54 -10.29
CA GLN A 98 16.07 4.53 -9.05
C GLN A 98 16.47 3.42 -8.07
N ASP A 99 17.08 2.33 -8.53
CA ASP A 99 17.39 1.18 -7.67
C ASP A 99 18.36 1.57 -6.52
N ALA A 100 19.38 2.39 -6.81
CA ALA A 100 20.30 2.91 -5.78
C ALA A 100 19.59 3.89 -4.81
N TYR A 101 18.69 4.71 -5.33
CA TYR A 101 17.88 5.61 -4.52
C TYR A 101 16.92 4.86 -3.60
N LEU A 102 16.25 3.81 -4.09
CA LEU A 102 15.36 2.97 -3.30
C LEU A 102 16.08 2.27 -2.14
N LEU A 103 17.31 1.79 -2.38
CA LEU A 103 18.15 1.21 -1.33
C LEU A 103 18.47 2.24 -0.24
N LYS A 104 18.90 3.45 -0.65
CA LYS A 104 19.20 4.55 0.28
C LYS A 104 17.96 4.91 1.10
N TRP A 105 16.82 5.12 0.43
CA TRP A 105 15.55 5.46 1.07
C TRP A 105 15.10 4.38 2.07
N ALA A 106 15.20 3.10 1.73
CA ALA A 106 14.86 2.01 2.64
C ALA A 106 15.74 2.01 3.90
N ASN A 107 17.05 2.28 3.75
CA ASN A 107 17.98 2.38 4.87
C ASN A 107 17.69 3.58 5.77
N GLU A 108 17.40 4.75 5.20
CA GLU A 108 17.05 5.98 5.94
C GLU A 108 15.80 5.79 6.81
N HIS A 109 14.85 4.96 6.36
CA HIS A 109 13.63 4.66 7.09
C HIS A 109 13.68 3.33 7.88
N ASN A 110 14.84 2.68 7.95
CA ASN A 110 15.06 1.42 8.71
C ASN A 110 14.09 0.28 8.31
N LEU A 111 13.86 0.11 7.01
CA LEU A 111 12.93 -0.86 6.45
C LEU A 111 13.61 -2.25 6.25
N ALA A 112 14.01 -2.89 7.35
CA ALA A 112 14.71 -4.19 7.28
C ALA A 112 13.76 -5.36 6.94
N GLY A 113 12.50 -5.29 7.39
CA GLY A 113 11.47 -6.31 7.19
C GLY A 113 10.48 -6.00 6.07
N THR A 114 10.59 -4.81 5.47
CA THR A 114 9.71 -4.34 4.38
C THR A 114 10.53 -4.20 3.10
N PRO A 115 10.48 -5.19 2.20
CA PRO A 115 11.18 -5.10 0.92
C PRO A 115 10.73 -3.89 0.11
N VAL A 116 11.70 -3.25 -0.55
CA VAL A 116 11.48 -2.13 -1.45
C VAL A 116 12.09 -2.46 -2.81
N GLY A 117 11.35 -2.23 -3.87
CA GLY A 117 11.84 -2.53 -5.21
C GLY A 117 11.12 -1.76 -6.30
N ARG A 118 11.40 -2.11 -7.54
CA ARG A 118 10.89 -1.43 -8.73
C ARG A 118 10.17 -2.40 -9.66
N PHE A 119 9.04 -1.95 -10.20
CA PHE A 119 8.39 -2.58 -11.34
C PHE A 119 8.69 -1.74 -12.60
N GLU A 120 9.24 -2.39 -13.63
CA GLU A 120 9.95 -1.75 -14.74
C GLU A 120 9.06 -1.25 -15.87
N TYR A 121 7.72 -1.42 -15.79
CA TYR A 121 6.80 -1.06 -16.86
C TYR A 121 5.67 -0.17 -16.36
N ASN A 122 5.37 0.92 -17.10
CA ASN A 122 4.21 1.75 -16.86
C ASN A 122 2.95 1.16 -17.53
N PRO A 123 1.78 1.30 -16.91
CA PRO A 123 1.47 1.96 -15.65
C PRO A 123 1.58 1.03 -14.40
N GLY A 124 2.32 -0.06 -14.45
CA GLY A 124 2.47 -1.04 -13.40
C GLY A 124 1.91 -2.41 -13.80
N PRO A 125 1.87 -3.39 -12.87
CA PRO A 125 1.41 -4.73 -13.20
C PRO A 125 -0.03 -4.72 -13.72
N PRO A 126 -0.31 -5.23 -14.94
CA PRO A 126 -1.61 -5.05 -15.61
C PRO A 126 -2.82 -5.55 -14.83
N ALA A 127 -2.63 -6.61 -14.03
CA ALA A 127 -3.71 -7.20 -13.24
C ALA A 127 -4.20 -6.28 -12.11
N TYR A 128 -3.37 -5.34 -11.65
CA TYR A 128 -3.74 -4.38 -10.59
C TYR A 128 -4.50 -3.16 -11.13
N ARG A 129 -4.41 -2.87 -12.44
CA ARG A 129 -5.11 -1.76 -13.10
C ARG A 129 -4.90 -0.44 -12.34
N LEU A 130 -3.64 -0.14 -12.02
CA LEU A 130 -3.30 1.06 -11.27
C LEU A 130 -3.84 2.31 -11.96
N SER A 131 -4.43 3.20 -11.18
CA SER A 131 -5.04 4.44 -11.68
C SER A 131 -3.98 5.42 -12.19
N THR A 132 -4.24 6.08 -13.30
CA THR A 132 -3.31 7.08 -13.85
C THR A 132 -3.22 8.34 -12.99
N ASP A 133 -4.27 8.66 -12.25
CA ASP A 133 -4.39 9.84 -11.40
C ASP A 133 -3.94 9.63 -9.93
N SER A 134 -3.59 8.41 -9.55
CA SER A 134 -3.05 8.13 -8.22
C SER A 134 -1.52 8.26 -8.18
N VAL A 135 -0.97 8.72 -7.05
CA VAL A 135 0.46 8.68 -6.76
C VAL A 135 0.86 7.45 -5.97
N THR A 136 -0.09 6.89 -5.20
CA THR A 136 0.11 5.66 -4.41
C THR A 136 -1.18 4.87 -4.35
N GLU A 137 -1.06 3.54 -4.49
CA GLU A 137 -2.15 2.59 -4.27
C GLU A 137 -1.70 1.49 -3.31
N VAL A 138 -2.59 1.11 -2.39
CA VAL A 138 -2.32 0.13 -1.34
C VAL A 138 -3.38 -0.96 -1.38
N PHE A 139 -2.94 -2.20 -1.45
CA PHE A 139 -3.79 -3.38 -1.43
C PHE A 139 -3.51 -4.19 -0.17
N VAL A 140 -4.51 -4.36 0.68
CA VAL A 140 -4.45 -5.25 1.84
C VAL A 140 -5.09 -6.57 1.46
N PHE A 141 -4.39 -7.67 1.67
CA PHE A 141 -4.90 -9.01 1.34
C PHE A 141 -4.77 -9.96 2.54
N LYS A 142 -5.62 -10.99 2.55
CA LYS A 142 -5.60 -12.08 3.52
C LYS A 142 -6.18 -13.33 2.89
N ALA A 143 -5.59 -14.50 3.17
CA ALA A 143 -6.05 -15.79 2.65
C ALA A 143 -6.34 -15.75 1.14
N GLY A 144 -5.40 -15.22 0.37
CA GLY A 144 -5.46 -15.16 -1.10
C GLY A 144 -6.36 -14.09 -1.69
N LYS A 145 -7.07 -13.28 -0.89
CA LYS A 145 -8.05 -12.30 -1.38
C LYS A 145 -7.69 -10.88 -0.98
N VAL A 146 -7.88 -9.94 -1.89
CA VAL A 146 -7.79 -8.50 -1.61
C VAL A 146 -9.00 -8.08 -0.79
N LEU A 147 -8.77 -7.57 0.42
CA LEU A 147 -9.81 -7.11 1.34
C LEU A 147 -10.02 -5.59 1.28
N HIS A 148 -8.94 -4.84 1.04
CA HIS A 148 -9.00 -3.39 0.90
C HIS A 148 -8.10 -2.93 -0.25
N ALA A 149 -8.54 -1.91 -0.97
CA ALA A 149 -7.81 -1.27 -2.05
C ALA A 149 -7.95 0.25 -1.87
N LEU A 150 -6.90 0.89 -1.39
CA LEU A 150 -6.86 2.32 -1.08
C LEU A 150 -6.02 3.03 -2.14
N LYS A 151 -6.34 4.28 -2.44
CA LYS A 151 -5.52 5.12 -3.32
C LYS A 151 -5.40 6.54 -2.82
N ALA A 152 -4.29 7.17 -3.14
CA ALA A 152 -4.02 8.58 -2.88
C ALA A 152 -3.56 9.25 -4.17
N LYS A 153 -4.07 10.47 -4.44
CA LYS A 153 -3.72 11.27 -5.62
C LYS A 153 -2.60 12.27 -5.34
N ASP A 154 -2.44 12.61 -4.08
CA ASP A 154 -1.45 13.59 -3.61
C ASP A 154 -0.98 13.26 -2.19
N GLU A 155 -0.10 14.09 -1.64
CA GLU A 155 0.49 13.91 -0.31
C GLU A 155 -0.55 14.03 0.81
N ALA A 156 -1.52 14.93 0.67
CA ALA A 156 -2.58 15.12 1.69
C ALA A 156 -3.51 13.89 1.75
N GLU A 157 -3.84 13.30 0.61
CA GLU A 157 -4.59 12.05 0.56
C GLU A 157 -3.76 10.86 1.07
N LEU A 158 -2.44 10.86 0.84
CA LEU A 158 -1.55 9.82 1.32
C LEU A 158 -1.44 9.80 2.85
N GLU A 159 -1.49 10.96 3.52
CA GLU A 159 -1.58 11.02 4.98
C GLU A 159 -2.88 10.40 5.50
N LYS A 160 -4.02 10.70 4.87
CA LYS A 160 -5.31 10.09 5.21
C LYS A 160 -5.31 8.58 4.95
N LEU A 161 -4.70 8.14 3.85
CA LEU A 161 -4.52 6.74 3.51
C LEU A 161 -3.69 6.02 4.57
N SER A 162 -2.59 6.62 5.04
CA SER A 162 -1.75 6.06 6.09
C SER A 162 -2.54 5.85 7.39
N ALA A 163 -3.34 6.83 7.83
CA ALA A 163 -4.20 6.71 9.00
C ALA A 163 -5.26 5.61 8.83
N LYS A 164 -5.87 5.52 7.64
CA LYS A 164 -6.85 4.46 7.33
C LYS A 164 -6.24 3.07 7.30
N LEU A 165 -5.05 2.94 6.73
CA LEU A 165 -4.29 1.68 6.73
C LEU A 165 -3.97 1.24 8.16
N GLU A 166 -3.55 2.16 9.03
CA GLU A 166 -3.30 1.86 10.43
C GLU A 166 -4.56 1.33 11.15
N GLU A 167 -5.72 1.93 10.90
CA GLU A 167 -7.01 1.46 11.44
C GLU A 167 -7.33 0.03 10.98
N ILE A 168 -7.17 -0.25 9.66
CA ILE A 168 -7.41 -1.57 9.08
C ILE A 168 -6.51 -2.61 9.73
N LEU A 169 -5.20 -2.33 9.83
CA LEU A 169 -4.22 -3.26 10.37
C LEU A 169 -4.37 -3.50 11.89
N LYS A 170 -4.91 -2.54 12.62
CA LYS A 170 -5.28 -2.73 14.05
C LYS A 170 -6.48 -3.66 14.20
N LYS A 171 -7.51 -3.52 13.36
CA LYS A 171 -8.72 -4.38 13.39
C LYS A 171 -8.42 -5.83 12.98
N ALA A 172 -7.49 -6.04 12.06
CA ALA A 172 -7.09 -7.38 11.62
C ALA A 172 -6.32 -8.18 12.69
N LYS A 173 -5.89 -7.53 13.79
CA LYS A 173 -5.16 -8.15 14.90
C LYS A 173 -6.08 -8.81 15.94
N ASN A 174 -7.35 -8.43 15.96
CA ASN A 174 -8.37 -8.96 16.86
C ASN A 174 -9.23 -10.04 16.17
#